data_cf46c179a3e99b521bee56579b062432
#
_entry.id   cf46c179a3e99b521bee56579b062432
#
_cell.length_a   1.000
_cell.length_b   1.000
_cell.length_c   1.000
_cell.angle_alpha   90.00
_cell.angle_beta   90.00
_cell.angle_gamma   90.00
#
_symmetry.space_group_name_H-M   'P 1'
#
loop_
_entity.id
_entity.type
_entity.pdbx_description
1 polymer ?
#
loop_
_entity_poly.entity_id
_entity_poly.type
_entity_poly.pdbx_seq_one_letter_code
_entity_poly.pdbx_strand_id
1 'polypeptide(L)'
;LLVLLPAAFFISCETDTTPRPMGFPKVNYPIAKDTLLYNDPNCPYTFLLPDYYEINNKVTFFNQAPENPCWMNLICKDLNATIYFSYKELTDETSIDRLIEDAYKLTYKHSSRADFIEPQEIENQFGVKGLIYFVGGDAASNFQFFVTDTTYHFVRGALYFNSAPNADSLKPIVQYMVGDIEGMLGSWKWRD
;
A
#
# COMPACT_ATOMS: atom_id res chain seq x y z
N LEU A 1 12.30 75.83 -33.97
CA LEU A 1 11.40 74.68 -34.10
C LEU A 1 11.72 73.64 -33.04
N LEU A 2 10.97 73.62 -31.91
CA LEU A 2 11.19 72.74 -30.76
C LEU A 2 10.33 71.47 -30.94
N VAL A 3 10.95 70.32 -31.16
CA VAL A 3 10.24 69.03 -31.29
C VAL A 3 10.10 68.42 -29.89
N LEU A 4 8.89 68.41 -29.35
CA LEU A 4 8.57 67.66 -28.13
C LEU A 4 8.33 66.18 -28.49
N LEU A 5 9.21 65.31 -27.98
CA LEU A 5 9.04 63.86 -28.06
C LEU A 5 8.15 63.42 -26.90
N PRO A 6 7.04 62.67 -27.13
CA PRO A 6 6.25 62.13 -26.05
C PRO A 6 6.95 60.89 -25.42
N ALA A 7 7.25 60.97 -24.13
CA ALA A 7 7.71 59.83 -23.37
C ALA A 7 6.54 58.87 -23.11
N ALA A 8 6.51 57.70 -23.77
CA ALA A 8 5.56 56.63 -23.49
C ALA A 8 6.00 55.90 -22.25
N PHE A 9 5.27 56.06 -21.16
CA PHE A 9 5.41 55.22 -19.95
C PHE A 9 4.75 53.85 -20.18
N PHE A 10 5.57 52.82 -20.34
CA PHE A 10 5.11 51.43 -20.28
C PHE A 10 4.87 51.07 -18.80
N ILE A 11 3.59 51.05 -18.39
CA ILE A 11 3.19 50.48 -17.13
C ILE A 11 3.16 48.97 -17.33
N SER A 12 4.22 48.27 -16.92
CA SER A 12 4.21 46.81 -16.81
C SER A 12 3.41 46.44 -15.57
N CYS A 13 2.22 45.89 -15.76
CA CYS A 13 1.51 45.17 -14.71
C CYS A 13 2.21 43.84 -14.50
N GLU A 14 3.03 43.69 -13.48
CA GLU A 14 3.43 42.39 -12.95
C GLU A 14 2.18 41.76 -12.32
N THR A 15 1.60 40.77 -12.96
CA THR A 15 0.60 39.91 -12.35
C THR A 15 1.34 38.98 -11.40
N ASP A 16 1.29 39.28 -10.08
CA ASP A 16 1.65 38.32 -9.05
C ASP A 16 0.80 37.07 -9.22
N THR A 17 1.32 36.08 -9.92
CA THR A 17 0.74 34.74 -9.98
C THR A 17 1.05 34.03 -8.67
N THR A 18 0.24 34.29 -7.64
CA THR A 18 0.24 33.44 -6.45
C THR A 18 -0.08 32.00 -6.88
N PRO A 19 0.83 31.04 -6.65
CA PRO A 19 0.54 29.65 -6.95
C PRO A 19 -0.77 29.24 -6.23
N ARG A 20 -1.77 28.83 -7.00
CA ARG A 20 -2.97 28.26 -6.38
C ARG A 20 -2.59 26.96 -5.71
N PRO A 21 -2.96 26.74 -4.43
CA PRO A 21 -2.73 25.44 -3.82
C PRO A 21 -3.41 24.37 -4.68
N MET A 22 -2.66 23.31 -5.02
CA MET A 22 -3.25 22.16 -5.72
C MET A 22 -4.28 21.53 -4.78
N GLY A 23 -5.55 21.55 -5.20
CA GLY A 23 -6.59 20.84 -4.49
C GLY A 23 -6.40 19.33 -4.63
N PHE A 24 -6.61 18.60 -3.55
CA PHE A 24 -6.69 17.14 -3.62
C PHE A 24 -7.89 16.74 -4.48
N PRO A 25 -7.78 15.65 -5.28
CA PRO A 25 -8.92 15.12 -6.01
C PRO A 25 -10.03 14.74 -5.02
N LYS A 26 -11.28 14.98 -5.38
CA LYS A 26 -12.43 14.52 -4.59
C LYS A 26 -12.46 13.00 -4.63
N VAL A 27 -12.21 12.35 -3.51
CA VAL A 27 -12.28 10.90 -3.35
C VAL A 27 -13.59 10.52 -2.67
N ASN A 28 -14.30 9.56 -3.25
CA ASN A 28 -15.45 8.93 -2.61
C ASN A 28 -14.92 7.67 -1.89
N TYR A 29 -14.79 7.77 -0.58
CA TYR A 29 -14.35 6.61 0.22
C TYR A 29 -15.48 5.59 0.33
N PRO A 30 -15.20 4.29 0.14
CA PRO A 30 -16.18 3.25 0.39
C PRO A 30 -16.54 3.23 1.89
N ILE A 31 -17.79 2.88 2.18
CA ILE A 31 -18.29 2.73 3.55
C ILE A 31 -18.67 1.27 3.73
N ALA A 32 -17.98 0.61 4.65
CA ALA A 32 -18.31 -0.77 5.00
C ALA A 32 -19.74 -0.85 5.59
N LYS A 33 -20.53 -1.76 5.09
CA LYS A 33 -21.84 -2.10 5.64
C LYS A 33 -21.74 -3.27 6.61
N ASP A 34 -20.70 -4.10 6.39
CA ASP A 34 -20.43 -5.28 7.20
C ASP A 34 -18.93 -5.59 7.20
N THR A 35 -18.55 -6.55 8.04
CA THR A 35 -17.19 -7.07 8.11
C THR A 35 -17.18 -8.53 7.67
N LEU A 36 -16.35 -8.85 6.69
CA LEU A 36 -16.19 -10.20 6.17
C LEU A 36 -15.08 -10.94 6.92
N LEU A 37 -15.33 -12.19 7.25
CA LEU A 37 -14.31 -13.11 7.73
C LEU A 37 -13.70 -13.85 6.53
N TYR A 38 -12.41 -13.61 6.25
CA TYR A 38 -11.65 -14.49 5.38
C TYR A 38 -11.32 -15.79 6.14
N ASN A 39 -11.79 -16.93 5.61
CA ASN A 39 -11.61 -18.24 6.21
C ASN A 39 -11.61 -19.33 5.13
N ASP A 40 -10.60 -19.35 4.26
CA ASP A 40 -10.41 -20.41 3.28
C ASP A 40 -9.84 -21.66 3.99
N PRO A 41 -10.49 -22.83 3.89
CA PRO A 41 -10.04 -24.06 4.58
C PRO A 41 -8.65 -24.54 4.11
N ASN A 42 -8.23 -24.13 2.92
CA ASN A 42 -6.93 -24.53 2.36
C ASN A 42 -5.77 -23.61 2.81
N CYS A 43 -6.06 -22.51 3.51
CA CYS A 43 -5.06 -21.53 3.91
C CYS A 43 -4.92 -21.46 5.44
N PRO A 44 -3.70 -21.42 5.99
CA PRO A 44 -3.48 -21.54 7.43
C PRO A 44 -3.69 -20.22 8.18
N TYR A 45 -4.55 -19.35 7.70
CA TYR A 45 -4.82 -18.07 8.35
C TYR A 45 -6.25 -17.58 8.12
N THR A 46 -6.70 -16.75 9.05
CA THR A 46 -7.98 -16.05 8.99
C THR A 46 -7.79 -14.59 9.38
N PHE A 47 -8.64 -13.71 8.87
CA PHE A 47 -8.68 -12.30 9.25
C PHE A 47 -10.03 -11.67 8.91
N LEU A 48 -10.30 -10.51 9.49
CA LEU A 48 -11.48 -9.69 9.18
C LEU A 48 -11.10 -8.57 8.21
N LEU A 49 -12.01 -8.24 7.29
CA LEU A 49 -11.86 -7.13 6.36
C LEU A 49 -13.23 -6.49 6.05
N PRO A 50 -13.27 -5.20 5.65
CA PRO A 50 -14.48 -4.55 5.18
C PRO A 50 -15.10 -5.24 3.96
N ASP A 51 -16.42 -5.23 3.86
CA ASP A 51 -17.19 -5.95 2.81
C ASP A 51 -17.05 -5.37 1.40
N TYR A 52 -16.46 -4.21 1.25
CA TYR A 52 -16.17 -3.61 -0.07
C TYR A 52 -14.89 -4.15 -0.75
N TYR A 53 -14.12 -5.01 -0.06
CA TYR A 53 -13.01 -5.70 -0.71
C TYR A 53 -13.48 -6.91 -1.49
N GLU A 54 -12.99 -7.04 -2.71
CA GLU A 54 -13.12 -8.24 -3.51
C GLU A 54 -11.87 -9.12 -3.30
N ILE A 55 -12.10 -10.37 -2.89
CA ILE A 55 -11.03 -11.35 -2.70
C ILE A 55 -10.83 -12.11 -4.00
N ASN A 56 -9.63 -12.05 -4.58
CA ASN A 56 -9.26 -12.79 -5.77
C ASN A 56 -8.15 -13.81 -5.45
N ASN A 57 -8.52 -15.08 -5.34
CA ASN A 57 -7.62 -16.22 -5.13
C ASN A 57 -7.06 -16.80 -6.43
N LYS A 58 -7.58 -16.35 -7.60
CA LYS A 58 -7.10 -16.78 -8.92
C LYS A 58 -5.98 -15.88 -9.41
N VAL A 59 -4.90 -15.82 -8.65
CA VAL A 59 -3.74 -14.99 -8.98
C VAL A 59 -2.88 -15.72 -9.99
N THR A 60 -2.49 -15.05 -11.07
CA THR A 60 -1.46 -15.53 -11.97
C THR A 60 -0.28 -14.57 -11.96
N PHE A 61 0.92 -15.08 -11.90
CA PHE A 61 2.14 -14.29 -11.95
C PHE A 61 2.86 -14.62 -13.26
N PHE A 62 2.96 -13.67 -14.20
CA PHE A 62 3.51 -13.90 -15.55
C PHE A 62 2.90 -15.11 -16.29
N ASN A 63 1.56 -15.28 -16.21
CA ASN A 63 0.79 -16.40 -16.75
C ASN A 63 1.13 -17.78 -16.15
N GLN A 64 1.78 -17.81 -15.00
CA GLN A 64 2.02 -19.02 -14.21
C GLN A 64 1.15 -19.04 -12.97
N ALA A 65 0.76 -20.22 -12.52
CA ALA A 65 0.09 -20.41 -11.24
C ALA A 65 1.04 -19.99 -10.11
N PRO A 66 0.52 -19.43 -8.99
CA PRO A 66 1.34 -19.11 -7.84
C PRO A 66 1.95 -20.39 -7.24
N GLU A 67 3.07 -20.26 -6.58
CA GLU A 67 3.75 -21.39 -5.90
C GLU A 67 2.88 -22.02 -4.81
N ASN A 68 1.96 -21.25 -4.25
CA ASN A 68 1.07 -21.70 -3.18
C ASN A 68 -0.36 -21.17 -3.42
N PRO A 69 -1.41 -21.99 -3.23
CA PRO A 69 -2.81 -21.58 -3.43
C PRO A 69 -3.28 -20.47 -2.49
N CYS A 70 -2.57 -20.21 -1.40
CA CYS A 70 -2.88 -19.13 -0.44
C CYS A 70 -2.34 -17.76 -0.82
N TRP A 71 -1.84 -17.59 -2.05
CA TRP A 71 -1.62 -16.27 -2.61
C TRP A 71 -2.95 -15.66 -3.04
N MET A 72 -3.18 -14.41 -2.73
CA MET A 72 -4.40 -13.71 -3.10
C MET A 72 -4.18 -12.22 -3.32
N ASN A 73 -5.17 -11.59 -3.92
CA ASN A 73 -5.26 -10.14 -4.03
C ASN A 73 -6.55 -9.66 -3.36
N LEU A 74 -6.46 -8.62 -2.54
CA LEU A 74 -7.61 -7.88 -2.04
C LEU A 74 -7.76 -6.62 -2.89
N ILE A 75 -8.88 -6.51 -3.59
CA ILE A 75 -9.13 -5.43 -4.56
C ILE A 75 -10.16 -4.47 -3.97
N CYS A 76 -9.77 -3.21 -3.80
CA CYS A 76 -10.69 -2.11 -3.50
C CYS A 76 -10.95 -1.31 -4.79
N LYS A 77 -12.05 -1.63 -5.49
CA LYS A 77 -12.38 -1.01 -6.79
C LYS A 77 -12.61 0.48 -6.68
N ASP A 78 -13.29 0.93 -5.64
CA ASP A 78 -13.65 2.34 -5.45
C ASP A 78 -12.42 3.25 -5.29
N LEU A 79 -11.34 2.71 -4.75
CA LEU A 79 -10.07 3.41 -4.57
C LEU A 79 -9.00 3.03 -5.61
N ASN A 80 -9.37 2.19 -6.60
CA ASN A 80 -8.46 1.69 -7.63
C ASN A 80 -7.16 1.11 -7.04
N ALA A 81 -7.32 0.38 -5.93
CA ALA A 81 -6.22 -0.15 -5.11
C ALA A 81 -6.28 -1.66 -5.01
N THR A 82 -5.10 -2.27 -4.89
CA THR A 82 -4.96 -3.71 -4.70
C THR A 82 -3.89 -3.99 -3.65
N ILE A 83 -4.19 -4.86 -2.70
CA ILE A 83 -3.22 -5.42 -1.77
C ILE A 83 -2.87 -6.82 -2.29
N TYR A 84 -1.62 -7.01 -2.65
CA TYR A 84 -1.09 -8.28 -3.13
C TYR A 84 -0.52 -9.07 -1.98
N PHE A 85 -0.95 -10.32 -1.83
CA PHE A 85 -0.46 -11.25 -0.80
C PHE A 85 0.31 -12.38 -1.42
N SER A 86 1.44 -12.70 -0.80
CA SER A 86 2.20 -13.92 -1.06
C SER A 86 2.39 -14.67 0.25
N TYR A 87 2.04 -15.95 0.25
CA TYR A 87 2.24 -16.86 1.37
C TYR A 87 3.42 -17.79 1.08
N LYS A 88 4.21 -18.03 2.10
CA LYS A 88 5.31 -19.01 2.10
C LYS A 88 5.23 -19.86 3.36
N GLU A 89 5.44 -21.14 3.20
CA GLU A 89 5.65 -22.06 4.31
C GLU A 89 7.11 -22.02 4.73
N LEU A 90 7.37 -21.97 6.05
CA LEU A 90 8.71 -22.05 6.59
C LEU A 90 9.14 -23.52 6.61
N THR A 91 10.29 -23.80 6.02
CA THR A 91 10.90 -25.14 5.92
C THR A 91 12.40 -25.01 6.16
N ASP A 92 13.11 -26.12 6.21
CA ASP A 92 14.58 -26.12 6.29
C ASP A 92 15.24 -25.37 5.13
N GLU A 93 14.59 -25.38 3.95
CA GLU A 93 15.07 -24.68 2.74
C GLU A 93 14.62 -23.22 2.68
N THR A 94 13.51 -22.89 3.35
CA THR A 94 12.88 -21.57 3.35
C THR A 94 12.90 -21.00 4.76
N SER A 95 14.06 -20.49 5.18
CA SER A 95 14.22 -19.93 6.51
C SER A 95 13.53 -18.57 6.66
N ILE A 96 13.10 -18.27 7.89
CA ILE A 96 12.50 -16.98 8.23
C ILE A 96 13.43 -15.81 7.94
N ASP A 97 14.72 -15.93 8.25
CA ASP A 97 15.71 -14.87 8.04
C ASP A 97 15.82 -14.50 6.54
N ARG A 98 15.80 -15.52 5.66
CA ARG A 98 15.80 -15.30 4.21
C ARG A 98 14.56 -14.59 3.75
N LEU A 99 13.37 -14.95 4.25
CA LEU A 99 12.11 -14.30 3.86
C LEU A 99 12.03 -12.86 4.37
N ILE A 100 12.53 -12.58 5.57
CA ILE A 100 12.66 -11.22 6.10
C ILE A 100 13.63 -10.41 5.25
N GLU A 101 14.78 -10.97 4.89
CA GLU A 101 15.75 -10.30 4.00
C GLU A 101 15.15 -10.01 2.62
N ASP A 102 14.39 -10.95 2.05
CA ASP A 102 13.71 -10.77 0.77
C ASP A 102 12.62 -9.69 0.87
N ALA A 103 11.82 -9.67 1.94
CA ALA A 103 10.83 -8.63 2.19
C ALA A 103 11.49 -7.24 2.30
N TYR A 104 12.60 -7.15 3.03
CA TYR A 104 13.41 -5.94 3.14
C TYR A 104 13.92 -5.48 1.77
N LYS A 105 14.57 -6.36 1.01
CA LYS A 105 15.10 -6.04 -0.34
C LYS A 105 14.01 -5.58 -1.30
N LEU A 106 12.84 -6.22 -1.27
CA LEU A 106 11.70 -5.84 -2.09
C LEU A 106 11.17 -4.46 -1.74
N THR A 107 11.09 -4.14 -0.45
CA THR A 107 10.66 -2.82 0.03
C THR A 107 11.66 -1.75 -0.36
N TYR A 108 12.96 -1.99 -0.14
CA TYR A 108 14.01 -1.02 -0.43
C TYR A 108 14.31 -0.84 -1.93
N LYS A 109 13.72 -1.65 -2.83
CA LYS A 109 13.69 -1.32 -4.27
C LYS A 109 12.96 -0.02 -4.58
N HIS A 110 12.10 0.45 -3.69
CA HIS A 110 11.40 1.73 -3.83
C HIS A 110 12.24 2.94 -3.41
N SER A 111 13.42 2.74 -2.81
CA SER A 111 14.27 3.81 -2.24
C SER A 111 14.65 4.90 -3.24
N SER A 112 14.73 4.60 -4.53
CA SER A 112 15.04 5.59 -5.57
C SER A 112 13.95 6.65 -5.79
N ARG A 113 12.72 6.41 -5.31
CA ARG A 113 11.55 7.29 -5.42
C ARG A 113 10.88 7.56 -4.08
N ALA A 114 11.39 6.97 -3.02
CA ALA A 114 10.89 7.17 -1.67
C ALA A 114 11.60 8.36 -1.02
N ASP A 115 10.84 9.20 -0.32
CA ASP A 115 11.37 10.24 0.56
C ASP A 115 11.88 9.64 1.87
N PHE A 116 11.18 8.60 2.34
CA PHE A 116 11.55 7.82 3.54
C PHE A 116 11.00 6.39 3.45
N ILE A 117 11.58 5.49 4.22
CA ILE A 117 11.08 4.13 4.48
C ILE A 117 11.19 3.91 5.98
N GLU A 118 10.05 3.85 6.66
CA GLU A 118 9.96 3.69 8.11
C GLU A 118 9.42 2.30 8.46
N PRO A 119 10.25 1.43 9.06
CA PRO A 119 9.80 0.14 9.58
C PRO A 119 9.13 0.31 10.95
N GLN A 120 8.05 -0.43 11.21
CA GLN A 120 7.38 -0.51 12.48
C GLN A 120 7.06 -1.98 12.80
N GLU A 121 7.50 -2.44 13.97
CA GLU A 121 7.15 -3.77 14.46
C GLU A 121 5.67 -3.85 14.85
N ILE A 122 5.07 -5.00 14.58
CA ILE A 122 3.71 -5.30 14.99
C ILE A 122 3.65 -6.65 15.70
N GLU A 123 2.80 -6.69 16.72
CA GLU A 123 2.38 -7.92 17.38
C GLU A 123 0.90 -7.77 17.75
N ASN A 124 0.06 -8.73 17.36
CA ASN A 124 -1.34 -8.69 17.71
C ASN A 124 -1.65 -9.61 18.91
N GLN A 125 -2.87 -9.52 19.42
CA GLN A 125 -3.34 -10.29 20.58
C GLN A 125 -3.37 -11.83 20.37
N PHE A 126 -3.17 -12.30 19.14
CA PHE A 126 -3.14 -13.71 18.77
C PHE A 126 -1.72 -14.22 18.55
N GLY A 127 -0.70 -13.44 18.94
CA GLY A 127 0.71 -13.80 18.81
C GLY A 127 1.28 -13.73 17.40
N VAL A 128 0.56 -13.09 16.47
CA VAL A 128 1.05 -12.84 15.12
C VAL A 128 2.04 -11.68 15.17
N LYS A 129 3.27 -11.92 14.74
CA LYS A 129 4.36 -10.95 14.71
C LYS A 129 4.65 -10.51 13.28
N GLY A 130 5.23 -9.35 13.11
CA GLY A 130 5.61 -8.88 11.79
C GLY A 130 6.23 -7.49 11.77
N LEU A 131 6.35 -6.96 10.57
CA LEU A 131 6.86 -5.63 10.31
C LEU A 131 6.00 -4.95 9.25
N ILE A 132 5.69 -3.70 9.50
CA ILE A 132 5.07 -2.78 8.55
C ILE A 132 6.15 -1.84 8.03
N TYR A 133 6.10 -1.48 6.75
CA TYR A 133 6.93 -0.45 6.14
C TYR A 133 6.03 0.65 5.59
N PHE A 134 6.17 1.86 6.12
CA PHE A 134 5.62 3.07 5.54
C PHE A 134 6.63 3.65 4.55
N VAL A 135 6.22 3.81 3.30
CA VAL A 135 7.07 4.30 2.22
C VAL A 135 6.51 5.63 1.72
N GLY A 136 7.15 6.73 2.05
CA GLY A 136 6.78 8.07 1.58
C GLY A 136 7.30 8.37 0.19
N GLY A 137 6.84 9.50 -0.39
CA GLY A 137 7.24 9.92 -1.73
C GLY A 137 6.48 9.21 -2.86
N ASP A 138 6.97 9.39 -4.09
CA ASP A 138 6.36 8.86 -5.31
C ASP A 138 6.72 7.37 -5.56
N ALA A 139 6.69 6.59 -4.48
CA ALA A 139 6.89 5.15 -4.54
C ALA A 139 5.68 4.43 -5.14
N ALA A 140 5.92 3.35 -5.89
CA ALA A 140 4.85 2.55 -6.47
C ALA A 140 4.01 1.80 -5.42
N SER A 141 4.59 1.52 -4.24
CA SER A 141 3.92 0.90 -3.10
C SER A 141 4.25 1.69 -1.84
N ASN A 142 3.25 2.35 -1.28
CA ASN A 142 3.41 3.21 -0.10
C ASN A 142 3.25 2.48 1.22
N PHE A 143 2.76 1.25 1.20
CA PHE A 143 2.58 0.44 2.40
C PHE A 143 2.86 -1.03 2.10
N GLN A 144 3.76 -1.62 2.87
CA GLN A 144 4.10 -3.02 2.76
C GLN A 144 4.22 -3.62 4.16
N PHE A 145 4.03 -4.92 4.25
CA PHE A 145 4.15 -5.62 5.53
C PHE A 145 4.51 -7.08 5.33
N PHE A 146 4.96 -7.71 6.38
CA PHE A 146 4.89 -9.15 6.53
C PHE A 146 4.38 -9.52 7.92
N VAL A 147 3.77 -10.70 8.01
CA VAL A 147 3.35 -11.33 9.26
C VAL A 147 3.77 -12.79 9.28
N THR A 148 4.08 -13.28 10.47
CA THR A 148 4.60 -14.63 10.68
C THR A 148 4.25 -15.13 12.09
N ASP A 149 4.21 -16.45 12.27
CA ASP A 149 4.24 -17.13 13.56
C ASP A 149 5.66 -17.52 13.98
N THR A 150 6.66 -17.16 13.16
CA THR A 150 8.09 -17.48 13.31
C THR A 150 8.46 -18.96 13.19
N THR A 151 7.50 -19.84 12.97
CA THR A 151 7.72 -21.29 13.01
C THR A 151 7.32 -21.98 11.69
N TYR A 152 6.11 -21.68 11.16
CA TYR A 152 5.55 -22.39 10.03
C TYR A 152 5.12 -21.47 8.89
N HIS A 153 4.74 -20.23 9.18
CA HIS A 153 3.98 -19.41 8.25
C HIS A 153 4.58 -18.01 8.09
N PHE A 154 4.62 -17.58 6.85
CA PHE A 154 5.05 -16.24 6.48
C PHE A 154 4.13 -15.69 5.38
N VAL A 155 3.52 -14.54 5.61
CA VAL A 155 2.76 -13.79 4.59
C VAL A 155 3.38 -12.43 4.40
N ARG A 156 3.60 -12.05 3.15
CA ARG A 156 3.96 -10.69 2.76
C ARG A 156 2.80 -10.04 2.03
N GLY A 157 2.50 -8.79 2.38
CA GLY A 157 1.52 -7.95 1.70
C GLY A 157 2.13 -6.65 1.18
N ALA A 158 1.58 -6.13 0.07
CA ALA A 158 1.99 -4.86 -0.49
C ALA A 158 0.80 -4.15 -1.16
N LEU A 159 0.59 -2.88 -0.80
CA LEU A 159 -0.46 -2.03 -1.34
C LEU A 159 0.03 -1.33 -2.61
N TYR A 160 -0.73 -1.46 -3.69
CA TYR A 160 -0.51 -0.76 -4.95
C TYR A 160 -1.78 -0.06 -5.42
N PHE A 161 -1.59 1.07 -6.11
CA PHE A 161 -2.66 1.76 -6.82
C PHE A 161 -2.49 1.58 -8.33
N ASN A 162 -3.60 1.38 -9.06
CA ASN A 162 -3.59 1.29 -10.53
C ASN A 162 -3.55 2.71 -11.15
N SER A 163 -2.65 3.54 -10.66
CA SER A 163 -2.42 4.92 -11.12
C SER A 163 -0.93 5.23 -11.05
N ALA A 164 -0.50 6.28 -11.76
CA ALA A 164 0.85 6.77 -11.61
C ALA A 164 1.10 7.23 -10.16
N PRO A 165 2.25 6.88 -9.56
CA PRO A 165 2.61 7.34 -8.22
C PRO A 165 2.58 8.86 -8.13
N ASN A 166 1.89 9.39 -7.13
CA ASN A 166 1.84 10.81 -6.80
C ASN A 166 1.53 10.92 -5.31
N ALA A 167 2.56 11.19 -4.52
CA ALA A 167 2.48 11.20 -3.06
C ALA A 167 1.40 12.13 -2.52
N ASP A 168 1.33 13.36 -3.04
CA ASP A 168 0.37 14.36 -2.55
C ASP A 168 -1.08 13.96 -2.79
N SER A 169 -1.38 13.43 -3.98
CA SER A 169 -2.75 13.03 -4.35
C SER A 169 -3.17 11.73 -3.68
N LEU A 170 -2.24 10.79 -3.47
CA LEU A 170 -2.52 9.48 -2.91
C LEU A 170 -2.51 9.45 -1.39
N LYS A 171 -1.83 10.39 -0.72
CA LYS A 171 -1.68 10.42 0.74
C LYS A 171 -2.97 10.16 1.51
N PRO A 172 -4.10 10.85 1.26
CA PRO A 172 -5.33 10.61 2.00
C PRO A 172 -5.93 9.22 1.73
N ILE A 173 -5.74 8.69 0.52
CA ILE A 173 -6.22 7.35 0.15
C ILE A 173 -5.35 6.29 0.82
N VAL A 174 -4.03 6.47 0.83
CA VAL A 174 -3.08 5.59 1.55
C VAL A 174 -3.45 5.53 3.02
N GLN A 175 -3.69 6.67 3.68
CA GLN A 175 -4.07 6.72 5.10
C GLN A 175 -5.36 5.95 5.38
N TYR A 176 -6.36 6.06 4.50
CA TYR A 176 -7.60 5.31 4.61
C TYR A 176 -7.36 3.80 4.50
N MET A 177 -6.62 3.36 3.47
CA MET A 177 -6.28 1.96 3.23
C MET A 177 -5.42 1.36 4.34
N VAL A 178 -4.52 2.16 4.91
CA VAL A 178 -3.69 1.74 6.06
C VAL A 178 -4.55 1.39 7.25
N GLY A 179 -5.58 2.18 7.57
CA GLY A 179 -6.53 1.86 8.64
C GLY A 179 -7.21 0.51 8.46
N ASP A 180 -7.62 0.18 7.23
CA ASP A 180 -8.20 -1.14 6.91
C ASP A 180 -7.19 -2.27 7.08
N ILE A 181 -5.96 -2.06 6.60
CA ILE A 181 -4.89 -3.07 6.69
C ILE A 181 -4.51 -3.30 8.16
N GLU A 182 -4.38 -2.25 8.96
CA GLU A 182 -4.10 -2.37 10.39
C GLU A 182 -5.22 -3.12 11.13
N GLY A 183 -6.49 -2.84 10.81
CA GLY A 183 -7.63 -3.59 11.32
C GLY A 183 -7.59 -5.07 10.94
N MET A 184 -7.24 -5.37 9.69
CA MET A 184 -7.04 -6.72 9.20
C MET A 184 -5.90 -7.43 9.95
N LEU A 185 -4.73 -6.80 10.07
CA LEU A 185 -3.57 -7.34 10.78
C LEU A 185 -3.87 -7.54 12.28
N GLY A 186 -4.62 -6.64 12.90
CA GLY A 186 -5.08 -6.77 14.28
C GLY A 186 -6.00 -7.97 14.52
N SER A 187 -6.74 -8.39 13.50
CA SER A 187 -7.66 -9.55 13.54
C SER A 187 -7.03 -10.85 13.02
N TRP A 188 -5.82 -10.78 12.48
CA TRP A 188 -5.13 -11.93 11.89
C TRP A 188 -4.88 -13.04 12.90
N LYS A 189 -5.17 -14.27 12.49
CA LYS A 189 -4.90 -15.48 13.27
C LYS A 189 -4.33 -16.55 12.36
N TRP A 190 -3.33 -17.27 12.87
CA TRP A 190 -2.90 -18.52 12.28
C TRP A 190 -3.84 -19.64 12.72
N ARG A 191 -3.95 -20.65 11.88
CA ARG A 191 -4.67 -21.90 12.17
C ARG A 191 -3.67 -23.03 12.23
N ASP A 192 -3.86 -23.91 13.19
CA ASP A 192 -3.13 -25.16 13.34
C ASP A 192 -3.49 -26.15 12.23
#